data_7cb4223122cfc414511d6853f81856d4
#
_entry.id   7cb4223122cfc414511d6853f81856d4
#
_cell.length_a   1.000
_cell.length_b   1.000
_cell.length_c   1.000
_cell.angle_alpha   90.00
_cell.angle_beta   90.00
_cell.angle_gamma   90.00
#
_symmetry.space_group_name_H-M   'P 1'
#
loop_
_entity.id
_entity.type
_entity.pdbx_description
1 polymer ?
#
loop_
_entity_poly.entity_id
_entity_poly.type
_entity_poly.pdbx_seq_one_letter_code
_entity_poly.pdbx_strand_id
1 'polypeptide(L)'
;YRFNVGGGYEKDNLRIENPWRYVESFMNKDGTFDYSKDKYAVKMMKKCLKLGNIDTLIFFANSPHFTQTVTGQTSGGFTEHFSNLDKSKYEDFAKYLIDIAEHFIKEGYPVKYISPINEPQWKWGGESVWQEGCHYEPKEVYDCFLEFAKELEKRKSSLKLYGPESGNIKDHTKEYYKLLSSNELIMKYLDTFAYHSYGSDENVGEKVEFGKWAKKNIKTPRFDMSEWCELPCKHDTKSVESSLIMARIIGEDLIYTGVDSWSAWVCVNQWDNYSDGFLVAKDD
;
A
#
# COMPACT_ATOMS: atom_id res chain seq x y z
N TYR A 1 2.31 -9.88 -6.67
CA TYR A 1 3.34 -9.43 -5.73
C TYR A 1 3.26 -7.91 -5.57
N ARG A 2 3.15 -7.40 -4.32
CA ARG A 2 3.22 -5.97 -4.01
C ARG A 2 4.68 -5.58 -3.78
N PHE A 3 5.14 -4.58 -4.51
CA PHE A 3 6.47 -4.01 -4.40
C PHE A 3 6.37 -2.60 -3.82
N ASN A 4 7.02 -2.35 -2.68
CA ASN A 4 7.06 -1.02 -2.08
C ASN A 4 8.01 -0.11 -2.85
N VAL A 5 7.49 0.96 -3.41
CA VAL A 5 8.27 2.04 -4.02
C VAL A 5 8.57 3.05 -2.93
N GLY A 6 9.79 3.05 -2.41
CA GLY A 6 10.18 3.88 -1.29
C GLY A 6 10.13 5.37 -1.60
N GLY A 7 9.67 6.15 -0.63
CA GLY A 7 9.66 7.61 -0.71
C GLY A 7 11.04 8.26 -0.55
N GLY A 8 12.05 7.49 -0.15
CA GLY A 8 13.40 7.99 0.09
C GLY A 8 13.54 8.80 1.37
N TYR A 9 14.72 9.32 1.61
CA TYR A 9 15.04 10.09 2.83
C TYR A 9 16.30 10.94 2.67
N GLU A 10 16.44 11.94 3.52
CA GLU A 10 17.70 12.64 3.74
C GLU A 10 18.36 12.18 5.04
N LYS A 11 19.66 11.86 5.00
CA LYS A 11 20.38 11.31 6.14
C LYS A 11 20.37 12.26 7.37
N ASP A 12 20.34 13.55 7.14
CA ASP A 12 20.38 14.55 8.20
C ASP A 12 18.99 14.92 8.74
N ASN A 13 17.92 14.31 8.21
CA ASN A 13 16.54 14.58 8.58
C ASN A 13 15.74 13.28 8.79
N LEU A 14 16.25 12.40 9.64
CA LEU A 14 15.64 11.12 9.93
C LEU A 14 14.75 11.19 11.16
N ARG A 15 13.49 10.77 11.04
CA ARG A 15 12.53 10.65 12.15
C ARG A 15 12.17 9.20 12.49
N ILE A 16 12.32 8.28 11.53
CA ILE A 16 12.11 6.86 11.79
C ILE A 16 13.33 6.35 12.55
N GLU A 17 13.12 5.86 13.77
CA GLU A 17 14.21 5.40 14.64
C GLU A 17 14.88 4.11 14.12
N ASN A 18 14.08 3.24 13.49
CA ASN A 18 14.60 1.96 12.97
C ASN A 18 15.11 2.12 11.53
N PRO A 19 16.42 1.99 11.28
CA PRO A 19 16.98 2.17 9.94
C PRO A 19 16.47 1.15 8.91
N TRP A 20 15.97 0.00 9.35
CA TRP A 20 15.37 -1.03 8.48
C TRP A 20 14.00 -0.64 7.91
N ARG A 21 13.39 0.42 8.43
CA ARG A 21 12.11 0.94 7.98
C ARG A 21 12.23 2.08 6.98
N TYR A 22 13.45 2.53 6.64
CA TYR A 22 13.70 3.46 5.55
C TYR A 22 13.80 2.70 4.23
N VAL A 23 13.09 3.17 3.22
CA VAL A 23 13.11 2.59 1.87
C VAL A 23 13.77 3.57 0.92
N GLU A 24 14.77 3.11 0.17
CA GLU A 24 15.41 3.95 -0.86
C GLU A 24 14.42 4.31 -1.96
N SER A 25 14.47 5.55 -2.44
CA SER A 25 13.73 5.95 -3.63
C SER A 25 14.59 5.83 -4.87
N PHE A 26 13.98 5.46 -5.99
CA PHE A 26 14.60 5.53 -7.32
C PHE A 26 14.80 6.97 -7.81
N MET A 27 14.14 7.95 -7.21
CA MET A 27 14.33 9.37 -7.53
C MET A 27 15.30 10.02 -6.54
N ASN A 28 16.20 10.83 -7.05
CA ASN A 28 17.10 11.67 -6.27
C ASN A 28 16.38 12.96 -5.83
N LYS A 29 16.99 13.69 -4.89
CA LYS A 29 16.48 14.98 -4.41
C LYS A 29 16.31 16.02 -5.53
N ASP A 30 17.15 15.96 -6.55
CA ASP A 30 17.12 16.86 -7.70
C ASP A 30 16.10 16.45 -8.80
N GLY A 31 15.35 15.37 -8.56
CA GLY A 31 14.35 14.84 -9.49
C GLY A 31 14.91 13.90 -10.56
N THR A 32 16.20 13.65 -10.59
CA THR A 32 16.79 12.64 -11.51
C THR A 32 16.51 11.23 -11.00
N PHE A 33 16.42 10.24 -11.89
CA PHE A 33 16.20 8.85 -11.53
C PHE A 33 17.48 8.03 -11.53
N ASP A 34 17.64 7.17 -10.53
CA ASP A 34 18.70 6.18 -10.41
C ASP A 34 18.09 4.81 -10.06
N TYR A 35 17.88 4.00 -11.07
CA TYR A 35 17.28 2.66 -10.95
C TYR A 35 18.25 1.58 -10.43
N SER A 36 19.48 1.95 -10.06
CA SER A 36 20.40 1.06 -9.33
C SER A 36 20.14 1.01 -7.82
N LYS A 37 19.32 1.95 -7.33
CA LYS A 37 18.88 2.01 -5.91
C LYS A 37 17.91 0.89 -5.58
N ASP A 38 17.66 0.72 -4.28
CA ASP A 38 16.80 -0.33 -3.73
C ASP A 38 17.13 -1.73 -4.30
N LYS A 39 18.40 -1.96 -4.52
CA LYS A 39 18.92 -3.15 -5.23
C LYS A 39 18.51 -4.48 -4.60
N TYR A 40 18.30 -4.49 -3.28
CA TYR A 40 17.93 -5.72 -2.56
C TYR A 40 16.46 -6.07 -2.73
N ALA A 41 15.56 -5.07 -2.66
CA ALA A 41 14.15 -5.27 -2.94
C ALA A 41 13.94 -5.67 -4.41
N VAL A 42 14.60 -4.99 -5.34
CA VAL A 42 14.59 -5.36 -6.77
C VAL A 42 15.13 -6.76 -7.00
N LYS A 43 16.23 -7.15 -6.34
CA LYS A 43 16.77 -8.52 -6.42
C LYS A 43 15.78 -9.56 -5.90
N MET A 44 15.08 -9.26 -4.79
CA MET A 44 14.06 -10.15 -4.24
C MET A 44 12.87 -10.28 -5.21
N MET A 45 12.35 -9.17 -5.71
CA MET A 45 11.29 -9.17 -6.73
C MET A 45 11.67 -10.04 -7.95
N LYS A 46 12.88 -9.86 -8.50
CA LYS A 46 13.40 -10.68 -9.61
C LYS A 46 13.43 -12.17 -9.28
N LYS A 47 13.85 -12.53 -8.07
CA LYS A 47 13.85 -13.93 -7.63
C LYS A 47 12.44 -14.49 -7.50
N CYS A 48 11.51 -13.75 -6.93
CA CYS A 48 10.11 -14.16 -6.79
C CYS A 48 9.47 -14.40 -8.16
N LEU A 49 9.66 -13.48 -9.12
CA LEU A 49 9.18 -13.63 -10.50
C LEU A 49 9.76 -14.87 -11.19
N LYS A 50 11.05 -15.16 -10.96
CA LYS A 50 11.72 -16.33 -11.56
C LYS A 50 11.27 -17.66 -10.97
N LEU A 51 10.95 -17.70 -9.68
CA LEU A 51 10.66 -18.94 -8.93
C LEU A 51 9.17 -19.22 -8.79
N GLY A 52 8.33 -18.17 -8.84
CA GLY A 52 6.89 -18.27 -8.68
C GLY A 52 6.13 -18.07 -9.99
N ASN A 53 4.88 -18.46 -10.00
CA ASN A 53 3.94 -18.14 -11.07
C ASN A 53 3.35 -16.75 -10.86
N ILE A 54 4.24 -15.73 -10.76
CA ILE A 54 3.83 -14.33 -10.55
C ILE A 54 3.77 -13.67 -11.92
N ASP A 55 2.59 -13.28 -12.33
CA ASP A 55 2.28 -12.62 -13.60
C ASP A 55 1.87 -11.16 -13.42
N THR A 56 1.83 -10.68 -12.18
CA THR A 56 1.32 -9.35 -11.85
C THR A 56 2.13 -8.73 -10.72
N LEU A 57 2.61 -7.51 -10.95
CA LEU A 57 3.18 -6.64 -9.92
C LEU A 57 2.26 -5.46 -9.64
N ILE A 58 2.11 -5.17 -8.35
CA ILE A 58 1.48 -3.96 -7.82
C ILE A 58 2.60 -3.10 -7.23
N PHE A 59 2.83 -1.93 -7.80
CA PHE A 59 3.75 -0.95 -7.23
C PHE A 59 2.98 -0.04 -6.29
N PHE A 60 3.28 -0.13 -4.99
CA PHE A 60 2.59 0.66 -3.99
C PHE A 60 3.56 1.61 -3.27
N ALA A 61 3.03 2.70 -2.74
CA ALA A 61 3.77 3.68 -1.96
C ALA A 61 3.17 3.81 -0.56
N ASN A 62 4.00 3.67 0.48
CA ASN A 62 3.61 4.02 1.84
C ASN A 62 3.57 5.53 2.05
N SER A 63 4.41 6.26 1.33
CA SER A 63 4.50 7.71 1.37
C SER A 63 4.87 8.26 -0.01
N PRO A 64 4.50 9.50 -0.33
CA PRO A 64 5.10 10.23 -1.43
C PRO A 64 6.61 10.36 -1.24
N HIS A 65 7.32 10.72 -2.31
CA HIS A 65 8.75 11.03 -2.20
C HIS A 65 8.98 12.19 -1.21
N PHE A 66 10.05 12.11 -0.40
CA PHE A 66 10.28 13.08 0.67
C PHE A 66 10.31 14.54 0.21
N THR A 67 10.73 14.80 -1.05
CA THR A 67 10.72 16.17 -1.63
C THR A 67 9.33 16.67 -2.00
N GLN A 68 8.32 15.82 -1.94
CA GLN A 68 6.92 16.12 -2.25
C GLN A 68 6.08 16.25 -0.98
N THR A 69 6.69 16.03 0.18
CA THR A 69 6.03 16.12 1.49
C THR A 69 6.25 17.46 2.16
N VAL A 70 5.26 17.88 2.95
CA VAL A 70 5.31 19.15 3.71
C VAL A 70 6.44 19.14 4.75
N THR A 71 6.69 17.96 5.37
CA THR A 71 7.74 17.81 6.39
C THR A 71 9.14 17.59 5.80
N GLY A 72 9.26 17.33 4.50
CA GLY A 72 10.51 16.85 3.89
C GLY A 72 10.87 15.42 4.29
N GLN A 73 9.90 14.64 4.79
CA GLN A 73 10.09 13.27 5.30
C GLN A 73 8.97 12.34 4.87
N THR A 74 9.26 11.05 4.85
CA THR A 74 8.29 9.99 4.50
C THR A 74 7.58 9.39 5.71
N SER A 75 7.89 9.87 6.90
CA SER A 75 7.37 9.37 8.17
C SER A 75 6.06 10.04 8.62
N GLY A 76 5.33 10.64 7.70
CA GLY A 76 4.07 11.33 8.00
C GLY A 76 4.24 12.80 8.42
N GLY A 77 3.16 13.38 8.90
CA GLY A 77 3.05 14.80 9.20
C GLY A 77 3.70 15.24 10.53
N PHE A 78 3.63 16.53 10.82
CA PHE A 78 4.12 17.10 12.08
C PHE A 78 3.32 16.62 13.31
N THR A 79 2.04 16.33 13.10
CA THR A 79 1.13 15.80 14.12
C THR A 79 0.39 14.58 13.56
N GLU A 80 -0.26 13.81 14.43
CA GLU A 80 -1.19 12.77 14.02
C GLU A 80 -2.27 13.36 13.10
N HIS A 81 -2.70 12.58 12.10
CA HIS A 81 -3.70 12.99 11.09
C HIS A 81 -3.33 14.24 10.27
N PHE A 82 -2.07 14.60 10.20
CA PHE A 82 -1.63 15.67 9.33
C PHE A 82 -1.31 15.10 7.94
N SER A 83 -2.02 15.60 6.92
CA SER A 83 -1.78 15.22 5.52
C SER A 83 -0.41 15.72 5.07
N ASN A 84 0.50 14.80 4.83
CA ASN A 84 1.91 15.14 4.59
C ASN A 84 2.25 15.37 3.11
N LEU A 85 1.43 14.91 2.17
CA LEU A 85 1.61 15.27 0.75
C LEU A 85 1.30 16.75 0.55
N ASP A 86 2.26 17.52 0.04
CA ASP A 86 2.04 18.92 -0.30
C ASP A 86 0.97 19.03 -1.41
N LYS A 87 -0.05 19.87 -1.18
CA LYS A 87 -1.18 20.05 -2.12
C LYS A 87 -0.74 20.47 -3.52
N SER A 88 0.37 21.17 -3.64
CA SER A 88 0.96 21.57 -4.93
C SER A 88 1.70 20.43 -5.63
N LYS A 89 1.87 19.27 -4.98
CA LYS A 89 2.70 18.15 -5.44
C LYS A 89 1.94 16.89 -5.87
N TYR A 90 0.61 16.94 -5.93
CA TYR A 90 -0.19 15.78 -6.35
C TYR A 90 0.15 15.31 -7.77
N GLU A 91 0.30 16.24 -8.71
CA GLU A 91 0.71 15.92 -10.10
C GLU A 91 2.15 15.36 -10.15
N ASP A 92 3.07 15.95 -9.38
CA ASP A 92 4.46 15.49 -9.29
C ASP A 92 4.54 14.07 -8.71
N PHE A 93 3.71 13.75 -7.70
CA PHE A 93 3.63 12.42 -7.12
C PHE A 93 3.08 11.39 -8.12
N ALA A 94 2.05 11.75 -8.89
CA ALA A 94 1.53 10.89 -9.93
C ALA A 94 2.59 10.59 -11.00
N LYS A 95 3.31 11.62 -11.48
CA LYS A 95 4.41 11.45 -12.43
C LYS A 95 5.50 10.54 -11.89
N TYR A 96 5.94 10.79 -10.63
CA TYR A 96 6.99 10.02 -9.97
C TYR A 96 6.72 8.51 -9.98
N LEU A 97 5.55 8.11 -9.47
CA LEU A 97 5.24 6.69 -9.34
C LEU A 97 4.95 6.02 -10.69
N ILE A 98 4.32 6.75 -11.63
CA ILE A 98 4.09 6.26 -12.98
C ILE A 98 5.39 6.12 -13.75
N ASP A 99 6.34 7.07 -13.65
CA ASP A 99 7.65 7.00 -14.30
C ASP A 99 8.42 5.75 -13.89
N ILE A 100 8.42 5.45 -12.59
CA ILE A 100 9.04 4.24 -12.05
C ILE A 100 8.36 2.98 -12.62
N ALA A 101 7.04 2.91 -12.55
CA ALA A 101 6.30 1.75 -13.05
C ALA A 101 6.53 1.52 -14.55
N GLU A 102 6.48 2.57 -15.36
CA GLU A 102 6.72 2.50 -16.80
C GLU A 102 8.17 2.13 -17.15
N HIS A 103 9.15 2.54 -16.33
CA HIS A 103 10.53 2.07 -16.47
C HIS A 103 10.60 0.55 -16.31
N PHE A 104 10.03 0.00 -15.25
CA PHE A 104 10.06 -1.45 -15.01
C PHE A 104 9.25 -2.22 -16.07
N ILE A 105 8.17 -1.66 -16.61
CA ILE A 105 7.48 -2.25 -17.77
C ILE A 105 8.41 -2.33 -19.00
N LYS A 106 9.15 -1.26 -19.30
CA LYS A 106 10.12 -1.25 -20.40
C LYS A 106 11.24 -2.27 -20.21
N GLU A 107 11.62 -2.54 -18.98
CA GLU A 107 12.57 -3.60 -18.61
C GLU A 107 11.95 -5.03 -18.65
N GLY A 108 10.67 -5.16 -19.03
CA GLY A 108 9.98 -6.45 -19.17
C GLY A 108 9.35 -6.99 -17.89
N TYR A 109 9.19 -6.18 -16.86
CA TYR A 109 8.50 -6.61 -15.63
C TYR A 109 6.98 -6.49 -15.79
N PRO A 110 6.19 -7.43 -15.22
CA PRO A 110 4.74 -7.45 -15.37
C PRO A 110 4.05 -6.49 -14.40
N VAL A 111 4.47 -5.21 -14.40
CA VAL A 111 3.82 -4.17 -13.59
C VAL A 111 2.48 -3.85 -14.22
N LYS A 112 1.40 -4.10 -13.51
CA LYS A 112 0.03 -3.88 -13.95
C LYS A 112 -0.66 -2.77 -13.18
N TYR A 113 -0.35 -2.68 -11.88
CA TYR A 113 -1.04 -1.79 -10.97
C TYR A 113 -0.12 -0.80 -10.28
N ILE A 114 -0.67 0.39 -10.03
CA ILE A 114 -0.13 1.39 -9.11
C ILE A 114 -1.11 1.56 -7.97
N SER A 115 -0.60 1.45 -6.74
CA SER A 115 -1.32 1.79 -5.52
C SER A 115 -0.67 3.01 -4.86
N PRO A 116 -1.21 4.21 -5.08
CA PRO A 116 -0.54 5.45 -4.65
C PRO A 116 -0.66 5.74 -3.15
N ILE A 117 -1.60 5.12 -2.48
CA ILE A 117 -1.94 5.40 -1.09
C ILE A 117 -2.01 4.08 -0.33
N ASN A 118 -1.46 4.06 0.88
CA ASN A 118 -1.56 2.97 1.83
C ASN A 118 -2.09 3.47 3.17
N GLU A 119 -3.15 2.85 3.67
CA GLU A 119 -3.77 3.12 4.98
C GLU A 119 -4.00 4.61 5.29
N PRO A 120 -4.73 5.32 4.44
CA PRO A 120 -4.87 6.78 4.53
C PRO A 120 -5.47 7.28 5.84
N GLN A 121 -6.29 6.48 6.52
CA GLN A 121 -6.98 6.87 7.75
C GLN A 121 -6.12 6.80 9.01
N TRP A 122 -4.95 6.12 8.96
CA TRP A 122 -4.11 6.01 10.15
C TRP A 122 -3.45 7.34 10.53
N LYS A 123 -3.05 7.40 11.80
CA LYS A 123 -2.40 8.55 12.42
C LYS A 123 -0.91 8.62 12.06
N TRP A 124 -0.61 8.68 10.77
CA TRP A 124 0.77 8.79 10.32
C TRP A 124 1.39 10.14 10.72
N GLY A 125 2.48 10.10 11.48
CA GLY A 125 3.18 11.30 11.93
C GLY A 125 3.19 11.49 13.45
N GLY A 126 3.51 12.71 13.89
CA GLY A 126 3.68 13.04 15.30
C GLY A 126 5.07 12.68 15.84
N GLU A 127 5.18 12.48 17.14
CA GLU A 127 6.47 12.24 17.81
C GLU A 127 6.99 10.82 17.65
N SER A 128 6.10 9.81 17.65
CA SER A 128 6.45 8.39 17.54
C SER A 128 6.22 7.90 16.13
N VAL A 129 7.30 7.65 15.41
CA VAL A 129 7.25 7.24 14.02
C VAL A 129 8.00 5.92 13.83
N TRP A 130 7.28 4.91 13.32
CA TRP A 130 7.82 3.56 13.18
C TRP A 130 8.22 3.20 11.75
N GLN A 131 7.61 3.84 10.75
CA GLN A 131 7.79 3.51 9.34
C GLN A 131 7.37 4.67 8.43
N GLU A 132 7.54 4.51 7.13
CA GLU A 132 6.92 5.38 6.14
C GLU A 132 5.40 5.32 6.23
N GLY A 133 4.75 6.45 6.04
CA GLY A 133 3.30 6.58 5.99
C GLY A 133 2.86 7.99 5.67
N CYS A 134 1.65 8.13 5.16
CA CYS A 134 1.05 9.42 4.86
C CYS A 134 -0.45 9.38 5.13
N HIS A 135 -0.93 10.26 6.00
CA HIS A 135 -2.36 10.43 6.23
C HIS A 135 -3.00 11.21 5.08
N TYR A 136 -4.24 10.82 4.73
CA TYR A 136 -5.08 11.53 3.78
C TYR A 136 -6.51 11.57 4.27
N GLU A 137 -7.09 12.75 4.26
CA GLU A 137 -8.54 12.91 4.41
C GLU A 137 -9.28 12.31 3.19
N PRO A 138 -10.54 11.91 3.30
CA PRO A 138 -11.29 11.29 2.20
C PRO A 138 -11.26 12.10 0.89
N LYS A 139 -11.36 13.44 1.00
CA LYS A 139 -11.26 14.31 -0.18
C LYS A 139 -9.86 14.31 -0.79
N GLU A 140 -8.82 14.19 0.00
CA GLU A 140 -7.43 14.13 -0.46
C GLU A 140 -7.11 12.80 -1.15
N VAL A 141 -7.69 11.68 -0.68
CA VAL A 141 -7.67 10.41 -1.39
C VAL A 141 -8.28 10.57 -2.80
N TYR A 142 -9.46 11.20 -2.89
CA TYR A 142 -10.08 11.48 -4.17
C TYR A 142 -9.20 12.34 -5.07
N ASP A 143 -8.65 13.45 -4.55
CA ASP A 143 -7.82 14.38 -5.33
C ASP A 143 -6.54 13.68 -5.84
N CYS A 144 -5.91 12.87 -5.00
CA CYS A 144 -4.74 12.09 -5.38
C CYS A 144 -5.06 11.11 -6.52
N PHE A 145 -6.10 10.28 -6.37
CA PHE A 145 -6.51 9.33 -7.41
C PHE A 145 -6.90 10.04 -8.72
N LEU A 146 -7.50 11.23 -8.64
CA LEU A 146 -7.84 12.01 -9.82
C LEU A 146 -6.57 12.46 -10.59
N GLU A 147 -5.53 12.92 -9.90
CA GLU A 147 -4.29 13.31 -10.56
C GLU A 147 -3.58 12.11 -11.19
N PHE A 148 -3.57 10.96 -10.52
CA PHE A 148 -3.08 9.72 -11.14
C PHE A 148 -3.89 9.33 -12.39
N ALA A 149 -5.21 9.39 -12.32
CA ALA A 149 -6.06 9.07 -13.47
C ALA A 149 -5.84 10.04 -14.65
N LYS A 150 -5.67 11.34 -14.38
CA LYS A 150 -5.34 12.34 -15.42
C LYS A 150 -3.98 12.07 -16.07
N GLU A 151 -2.96 11.73 -15.28
CA GLU A 151 -1.63 11.46 -15.83
C GLU A 151 -1.62 10.17 -16.65
N LEU A 152 -2.30 9.11 -16.19
CA LEU A 152 -2.47 7.87 -16.96
C LEU A 152 -3.22 8.11 -18.28
N GLU A 153 -4.28 8.93 -18.27
CA GLU A 153 -5.03 9.30 -19.48
C GLU A 153 -4.17 10.07 -20.47
N LYS A 154 -3.43 11.07 -19.99
CA LYS A 154 -2.52 11.90 -20.79
C LYS A 154 -1.45 11.06 -21.47
N ARG A 155 -0.90 10.06 -20.77
CA ARG A 155 0.13 9.15 -21.29
C ARG A 155 -0.45 8.01 -22.14
N LYS A 156 -1.74 7.79 -22.10
CA LYS A 156 -2.40 6.58 -22.64
C LYS A 156 -1.76 5.32 -22.09
N SER A 157 -1.44 5.33 -20.80
CA SER A 157 -0.75 4.26 -20.13
C SER A 157 -1.65 3.03 -19.98
N SER A 158 -1.07 1.83 -20.04
CA SER A 158 -1.77 0.58 -19.79
C SER A 158 -1.93 0.27 -18.29
N LEU A 159 -1.24 1.01 -17.44
CA LEU A 159 -1.30 0.86 -15.99
C LEU A 159 -2.72 1.12 -15.46
N LYS A 160 -3.06 0.42 -14.39
CA LYS A 160 -4.32 0.58 -13.68
C LYS A 160 -4.07 1.01 -12.24
N LEU A 161 -5.07 1.66 -11.65
CA LEU A 161 -5.07 2.04 -10.24
C LEU A 161 -5.59 0.90 -9.38
N TYR A 162 -4.98 0.77 -8.23
CA TYR A 162 -5.27 -0.19 -7.18
C TYR A 162 -5.41 0.57 -5.85
N GLY A 163 -6.38 0.28 -5.04
CA GLY A 163 -6.50 0.95 -3.75
C GLY A 163 -7.91 1.44 -3.39
N PRO A 164 -8.01 2.30 -2.38
CA PRO A 164 -6.96 3.11 -1.74
C PRO A 164 -6.23 2.40 -0.59
N GLU A 165 -6.32 1.08 -0.48
CA GLU A 165 -5.67 0.27 0.55
C GLU A 165 -6.00 0.76 1.97
N SER A 166 -7.29 0.95 2.22
CA SER A 166 -7.81 1.34 3.52
C SER A 166 -7.42 0.32 4.59
N GLY A 167 -6.86 0.74 5.72
CA GLY A 167 -6.32 -0.15 6.77
C GLY A 167 -7.36 -1.03 7.47
N ASN A 168 -8.66 -0.71 7.33
CA ASN A 168 -9.77 -1.52 7.85
C ASN A 168 -11.06 -1.27 7.06
N ILE A 169 -12.11 -2.01 7.39
CA ILE A 169 -13.43 -1.88 6.73
C ILE A 169 -14.38 -0.86 7.38
N LYS A 170 -13.98 -0.26 8.51
CA LYS A 170 -14.81 0.61 9.35
C LYS A 170 -14.65 2.07 9.00
N ASP A 171 -13.41 2.57 9.13
CA ASP A 171 -13.11 3.98 9.04
C ASP A 171 -12.99 4.44 7.59
N HIS A 172 -13.85 5.33 7.15
CA HIS A 172 -13.83 5.99 5.85
C HIS A 172 -13.84 5.06 4.60
N THR A 173 -13.68 3.73 4.73
CA THR A 173 -13.54 2.81 3.57
C THR A 173 -14.72 2.92 2.60
N LYS A 174 -15.94 2.98 3.11
CA LYS A 174 -17.14 3.18 2.28
C LYS A 174 -17.19 4.58 1.66
N GLU A 175 -16.69 5.58 2.38
CA GLU A 175 -16.60 6.96 1.91
C GLU A 175 -15.58 7.10 0.80
N TYR A 176 -14.40 6.51 0.96
CA TYR A 176 -13.39 6.45 -0.11
C TYR A 176 -13.98 5.88 -1.40
N TYR A 177 -14.63 4.73 -1.31
CA TYR A 177 -15.26 4.15 -2.50
C TYR A 177 -16.31 5.07 -3.13
N LYS A 178 -17.18 5.67 -2.31
CA LYS A 178 -18.21 6.59 -2.78
C LYS A 178 -17.62 7.79 -3.51
N LEU A 179 -16.56 8.39 -2.98
CA LEU A 179 -15.89 9.53 -3.62
C LEU A 179 -15.19 9.11 -4.91
N LEU A 180 -14.39 8.03 -4.89
CA LEU A 180 -13.68 7.55 -6.07
C LEU A 180 -14.67 7.17 -7.19
N SER A 181 -15.75 6.46 -6.86
CA SER A 181 -16.75 6.02 -7.83
C SER A 181 -17.64 7.13 -8.39
N SER A 182 -17.60 8.33 -7.82
CA SER A 182 -18.32 9.49 -8.33
C SER A 182 -17.68 10.14 -9.57
N ASN A 183 -16.48 9.71 -9.95
CA ASN A 183 -15.73 10.28 -11.06
C ASN A 183 -15.43 9.23 -12.14
N GLU A 184 -15.93 9.46 -13.35
CA GLU A 184 -15.78 8.53 -14.47
C GLU A 184 -14.33 8.30 -14.89
N LEU A 185 -13.46 9.33 -14.82
CA LEU A 185 -12.07 9.20 -15.18
C LEU A 185 -11.32 8.33 -14.16
N ILE A 186 -11.59 8.52 -12.87
CA ILE A 186 -11.03 7.64 -11.83
C ILE A 186 -11.49 6.20 -12.10
N MET A 187 -12.78 5.96 -12.30
CA MET A 187 -13.34 4.63 -12.53
C MET A 187 -12.84 3.96 -13.81
N LYS A 188 -12.43 4.72 -14.82
CA LYS A 188 -11.79 4.18 -16.03
C LYS A 188 -10.45 3.49 -15.71
N TYR A 189 -9.73 4.00 -14.73
CA TYR A 189 -8.40 3.49 -14.34
C TYR A 189 -8.41 2.65 -13.08
N LEU A 190 -9.35 2.85 -12.15
CA LEU A 190 -9.50 2.07 -10.92
C LEU A 190 -10.02 0.67 -11.24
N ASP A 191 -9.09 -0.27 -11.41
CA ASP A 191 -9.41 -1.67 -11.70
C ASP A 191 -9.75 -2.44 -10.43
N THR A 192 -9.05 -2.15 -9.33
CA THR A 192 -9.21 -2.87 -8.06
C THR A 192 -9.49 -1.90 -6.92
N PHE A 193 -10.63 -2.09 -6.25
CA PHE A 193 -10.83 -1.50 -4.94
C PHE A 193 -10.22 -2.43 -3.88
N ALA A 194 -9.33 -1.91 -3.05
CA ALA A 194 -8.56 -2.68 -2.09
C ALA A 194 -8.66 -2.12 -0.67
N TYR A 195 -8.66 -3.03 0.30
CA TYR A 195 -8.65 -2.72 1.74
C TYR A 195 -7.80 -3.73 2.51
N HIS A 196 -7.50 -3.41 3.79
CA HIS A 196 -6.85 -4.29 4.75
C HIS A 196 -7.86 -4.76 5.80
N SER A 197 -7.65 -5.92 6.40
CA SER A 197 -8.57 -6.48 7.41
C SER A 197 -8.20 -6.18 8.86
N TYR A 198 -7.30 -5.21 9.11
CA TYR A 198 -6.93 -4.84 10.47
C TYR A 198 -8.13 -4.31 11.28
N GLY A 199 -8.21 -4.68 12.56
CA GLY A 199 -9.28 -4.24 13.46
C GLY A 199 -10.68 -4.75 13.13
N SER A 200 -10.86 -5.58 12.10
CA SER A 200 -12.10 -6.27 11.76
C SER A 200 -11.96 -7.81 11.85
N ASP A 201 -10.79 -8.27 12.19
CA ASP A 201 -10.40 -9.67 12.30
C ASP A 201 -10.96 -10.37 13.56
N GLU A 202 -11.41 -9.61 14.55
CA GLU A 202 -12.08 -10.15 15.76
C GLU A 202 -13.61 -10.21 15.66
N ASN A 203 -14.21 -9.61 14.62
CA ASN A 203 -15.67 -9.49 14.49
C ASN A 203 -16.18 -9.87 13.10
N VAL A 204 -16.50 -11.13 12.92
CA VAL A 204 -17.04 -11.65 11.66
C VAL A 204 -18.35 -10.95 11.22
N GLY A 205 -19.15 -10.46 12.17
CA GLY A 205 -20.39 -9.74 11.88
C GLY A 205 -20.14 -8.46 11.06
N GLU A 206 -19.06 -7.74 11.35
CA GLU A 206 -18.67 -6.56 10.59
C GLU A 206 -18.28 -6.90 9.16
N LYS A 207 -17.55 -8.00 8.95
CA LYS A 207 -17.20 -8.52 7.61
C LYS A 207 -18.45 -8.90 6.80
N VAL A 208 -19.43 -9.57 7.45
CA VAL A 208 -20.72 -9.90 6.82
C VAL A 208 -21.45 -8.65 6.35
N GLU A 209 -21.57 -7.65 7.21
CA GLU A 209 -22.25 -6.39 6.85
C GLU A 209 -21.49 -5.59 5.78
N PHE A 210 -20.16 -5.58 5.87
CA PHE A 210 -19.34 -4.94 4.85
C PHE A 210 -19.47 -5.65 3.49
N GLY A 211 -19.46 -6.97 3.48
CA GLY A 211 -19.62 -7.76 2.25
C GLY A 211 -21.00 -7.56 1.57
N LYS A 212 -22.08 -7.47 2.36
CA LYS A 212 -23.41 -7.10 1.81
C LYS A 212 -23.37 -5.73 1.14
N TRP A 213 -22.73 -4.77 1.79
CA TRP A 213 -22.55 -3.41 1.22
C TRP A 213 -21.66 -3.47 -0.03
N ALA A 214 -20.52 -4.17 0.01
CA ALA A 214 -19.57 -4.29 -1.08
C ALA A 214 -20.25 -4.88 -2.34
N LYS A 215 -20.93 -6.00 -2.20
CA LYS A 215 -21.68 -6.64 -3.29
C LYS A 215 -22.68 -5.72 -3.97
N LYS A 216 -23.31 -4.82 -3.21
CA LYS A 216 -24.29 -3.86 -3.75
C LYS A 216 -23.63 -2.69 -4.46
N ASN A 217 -22.52 -2.18 -3.92
CA ASN A 217 -21.99 -0.87 -4.28
C ASN A 217 -20.70 -0.94 -5.12
N ILE A 218 -19.79 -1.90 -4.86
CA ILE A 218 -18.51 -1.97 -5.57
C ILE A 218 -18.74 -2.41 -7.02
N LYS A 219 -18.21 -1.64 -7.97
CA LYS A 219 -18.34 -1.85 -9.42
C LYS A 219 -17.00 -1.90 -10.15
N THR A 220 -15.89 -1.85 -9.40
CA THR A 220 -14.57 -2.12 -9.97
C THR A 220 -14.51 -3.57 -10.47
N PRO A 221 -13.69 -3.87 -11.51
CA PRO A 221 -13.49 -5.23 -12.01
C PRO A 221 -13.04 -6.21 -10.92
N ARG A 222 -12.29 -5.71 -9.93
CA ARG A 222 -11.78 -6.52 -8.81
C ARG A 222 -12.02 -5.83 -7.48
N PHE A 223 -12.11 -6.67 -6.45
CA PHE A 223 -12.21 -6.26 -5.05
C PHE A 223 -11.27 -7.15 -4.21
N ASP A 224 -10.22 -6.58 -3.62
CA ASP A 224 -9.16 -7.33 -2.98
C ASP A 224 -8.98 -6.96 -1.50
N MET A 225 -8.68 -7.95 -0.65
CA MET A 225 -8.08 -7.76 0.67
C MET A 225 -6.56 -7.85 0.49
N SER A 226 -5.90 -6.70 0.49
CA SER A 226 -4.54 -6.54 -0.01
C SER A 226 -3.45 -6.67 1.04
N GLU A 227 -3.81 -6.65 2.33
CA GLU A 227 -2.84 -6.76 3.40
C GLU A 227 -3.47 -7.19 4.72
N TRP A 228 -2.90 -8.19 5.35
CA TRP A 228 -3.18 -8.54 6.74
C TRP A 228 -2.06 -9.39 7.33
N CYS A 229 -1.74 -9.14 8.60
CA CYS A 229 -0.99 -10.03 9.48
C CYS A 229 -1.60 -10.00 10.88
N GLU A 230 -1.23 -10.94 11.72
CA GLU A 230 -1.71 -10.99 13.10
C GLU A 230 -1.00 -9.93 13.96
N LEU A 231 -1.72 -8.87 14.34
CA LEU A 231 -1.24 -7.76 15.16
C LEU A 231 -2.21 -7.41 16.29
N PRO A 232 -1.75 -7.34 17.56
CA PRO A 232 -0.53 -7.90 18.11
C PRO A 232 -0.67 -9.41 18.33
N CYS A 233 0.41 -10.16 18.22
CA CYS A 233 0.42 -11.57 18.61
C CYS A 233 0.32 -11.71 20.13
N LYS A 234 -0.69 -12.42 20.63
CA LYS A 234 -0.95 -12.62 22.05
C LYS A 234 -0.60 -14.03 22.56
N HIS A 235 -0.02 -14.87 21.71
CA HIS A 235 0.33 -16.26 22.01
C HIS A 235 1.76 -16.57 21.49
N ASP A 236 2.21 -17.80 21.68
CA ASP A 236 3.52 -18.23 21.15
C ASP A 236 3.51 -18.24 19.61
N THR A 237 4.34 -17.40 19.01
CA THR A 237 4.48 -17.28 17.53
C THR A 237 4.94 -18.57 16.87
N LYS A 238 5.48 -19.53 17.63
CA LYS A 238 5.90 -20.86 17.15
C LYS A 238 4.78 -21.91 17.26
N SER A 239 3.63 -21.53 17.81
CA SER A 239 2.48 -22.44 17.90
C SER A 239 1.69 -22.49 16.58
N VAL A 240 0.83 -23.48 16.46
CA VAL A 240 -0.10 -23.58 15.31
C VAL A 240 -1.22 -22.52 15.35
N GLU A 241 -1.36 -21.79 16.44
CA GLU A 241 -2.45 -20.82 16.66
C GLU A 241 -2.44 -19.70 15.61
N SER A 242 -1.28 -19.09 15.31
CA SER A 242 -1.15 -18.07 14.25
C SER A 242 -1.64 -18.60 12.88
N SER A 243 -1.30 -19.84 12.55
CA SER A 243 -1.73 -20.45 11.30
C SER A 243 -3.25 -20.66 11.24
N LEU A 244 -3.86 -21.06 12.35
CA LEU A 244 -5.31 -21.24 12.47
C LEU A 244 -6.05 -19.90 12.41
N ILE A 245 -5.53 -18.87 13.08
CA ILE A 245 -6.06 -17.51 13.02
C ILE A 245 -6.01 -16.99 11.58
N MET A 246 -4.87 -17.09 10.92
CA MET A 246 -4.72 -16.66 9.53
C MET A 246 -5.67 -17.42 8.60
N ALA A 247 -5.77 -18.73 8.72
CA ALA A 247 -6.70 -19.53 7.91
C ALA A 247 -8.16 -19.09 8.11
N ARG A 248 -8.55 -18.76 9.35
CA ARG A 248 -9.87 -18.21 9.67
C ARG A 248 -10.08 -16.86 8.98
N ILE A 249 -9.14 -15.93 9.09
CA ILE A 249 -9.25 -14.60 8.49
C ILE A 249 -9.33 -14.67 6.95
N ILE A 250 -8.51 -15.52 6.32
CA ILE A 250 -8.60 -15.79 4.89
C ILE A 250 -10.01 -16.27 4.52
N GLY A 251 -10.52 -17.27 5.24
CA GLY A 251 -11.86 -17.80 5.00
C GLY A 251 -12.96 -16.76 5.19
N GLU A 252 -12.88 -15.95 6.25
CA GLU A 252 -13.85 -14.89 6.52
C GLU A 252 -13.87 -13.81 5.43
N ASP A 253 -12.70 -13.36 4.96
CA ASP A 253 -12.61 -12.36 3.91
C ASP A 253 -13.11 -12.91 2.57
N LEU A 254 -12.74 -14.12 2.18
CA LEU A 254 -13.21 -14.73 0.94
C LEU A 254 -14.72 -14.99 0.95
N ILE A 255 -15.26 -15.50 2.07
CA ILE A 255 -16.65 -15.95 2.15
C ILE A 255 -17.61 -14.78 2.44
N TYR A 256 -17.27 -13.94 3.42
CA TYR A 256 -18.20 -12.94 3.94
C TYR A 256 -18.02 -11.57 3.30
N THR A 257 -16.79 -11.12 3.06
CA THR A 257 -16.58 -9.86 2.32
C THR A 257 -16.66 -10.07 0.82
N GLY A 258 -16.32 -11.28 0.33
CA GLY A 258 -16.44 -11.65 -1.07
C GLY A 258 -15.33 -11.05 -1.94
N VAL A 259 -14.11 -10.99 -1.40
CA VAL A 259 -12.94 -10.50 -2.13
C VAL A 259 -12.46 -11.49 -3.19
N ASP A 260 -11.87 -10.98 -4.26
CA ASP A 260 -11.31 -11.78 -5.36
C ASP A 260 -9.91 -12.32 -5.02
N SER A 261 -9.17 -11.63 -4.15
CA SER A 261 -7.86 -12.08 -3.67
C SER A 261 -7.60 -11.66 -2.23
N TRP A 262 -6.63 -12.36 -1.62
CA TRP A 262 -6.17 -12.12 -0.26
C TRP A 262 -4.65 -12.11 -0.22
N SER A 263 -4.04 -11.13 0.44
CA SER A 263 -2.59 -11.00 0.54
C SER A 263 -2.12 -10.86 1.97
N ALA A 264 -1.10 -11.63 2.33
CA ALA A 264 -0.45 -11.54 3.63
C ALA A 264 0.58 -10.40 3.65
N TRP A 265 0.75 -9.81 4.80
CA TRP A 265 1.88 -8.98 5.19
C TRP A 265 2.71 -9.74 6.23
N VAL A 266 3.95 -10.07 6.02
CA VAL A 266 4.83 -10.13 4.83
C VAL A 266 5.37 -11.55 4.64
N CYS A 267 6.08 -11.83 3.54
CA CYS A 267 6.65 -13.17 3.36
C CYS A 267 7.82 -13.44 4.31
N VAL A 268 8.68 -12.45 4.54
CA VAL A 268 9.91 -12.58 5.35
C VAL A 268 10.01 -11.43 6.33
N ASN A 269 10.26 -11.74 7.59
CA ASN A 269 10.51 -10.79 8.67
C ASN A 269 11.81 -11.17 9.41
N GLN A 270 12.41 -10.23 10.12
CA GLN A 270 13.57 -10.48 10.98
C GLN A 270 13.20 -10.73 12.45
N TRP A 271 11.96 -10.45 12.85
CA TRP A 271 11.49 -10.54 14.24
C TRP A 271 10.78 -11.88 14.47
N ASP A 272 11.22 -12.66 15.44
CA ASP A 272 10.61 -13.95 15.78
C ASP A 272 9.50 -13.88 16.84
N ASN A 273 9.26 -12.69 17.39
CA ASN A 273 8.21 -12.42 18.38
C ASN A 273 7.01 -11.68 17.80
N TYR A 274 6.92 -11.63 16.47
CA TYR A 274 5.88 -10.90 15.75
C TYR A 274 5.36 -11.75 14.59
N SER A 275 4.05 -11.93 14.49
CA SER A 275 3.44 -12.85 13.52
C SER A 275 3.19 -12.22 12.14
N ASP A 276 4.00 -11.26 11.72
CA ASP A 276 3.84 -10.60 10.43
C ASP A 276 4.63 -11.22 9.27
N GLY A 277 5.36 -12.31 9.50
CA GLY A 277 6.13 -13.00 8.46
C GLY A 277 5.97 -14.51 8.48
N PHE A 278 5.91 -15.13 7.29
CA PHE A 278 5.93 -16.58 7.17
C PHE A 278 7.30 -17.19 7.45
N LEU A 279 8.35 -16.43 7.20
CA LEU A 279 9.74 -16.83 7.41
C LEU A 279 10.44 -15.77 8.25
N VAL A 280 11.20 -16.23 9.23
CA VAL A 280 12.06 -15.36 10.03
C VAL A 280 13.50 -15.49 9.51
N ALA A 281 14.04 -14.40 8.98
CA ALA A 281 15.45 -14.30 8.59
C ALA A 281 16.22 -13.60 9.70
N LYS A 282 17.18 -14.32 10.32
CA LYS A 282 18.09 -13.75 11.31
C LYS A 282 19.44 -13.45 10.66
N ASP A 283 20.07 -12.38 11.12
CA ASP A 283 21.48 -12.12 10.80
C ASP A 283 22.31 -13.09 11.64
N ASP A 284 22.95 -14.07 10.98
CA ASP A 284 23.97 -14.94 11.58
C ASP A 284 25.38 -14.36 11.36
#